data_fe811875f91c8fe1a3138a8d3c41cfc6
#
_entry.id   fe811875f91c8fe1a3138a8d3c41cfc6
#
_cell.length_a   1.000
_cell.length_b   1.000
_cell.length_c   1.000
_cell.angle_alpha   90.00
_cell.angle_beta   90.00
_cell.angle_gamma   90.00
#
_symmetry.space_group_name_H-M   'P 1'
#
loop_
_entity.id
_entity.type
_entity.pdbx_description
1 polymer ?
#
loop_
_entity_poly.entity_id
_entity_poly.type
_entity_poly.pdbx_seq_one_letter_code
_entity_poly.pdbx_strand_id
1 'polypeptide(L)'
;MLLGKSSKIAFIGIMGAPIAEHILDAGYDVTVYTRTQSKAEGLLAKGAHWADGVANAVTDADVIFTMVGYPSDVEDVYLSSDGILRASKRGAWMIDLTTSSPQLARDIHDAAEIDDKHAIDCPVTGGEAGAKSGTLTLIAGAKEKDIEPIRALLETFSAKIYCIGKAGMGQIAKLCNQISLASCMIGYADAMALAQQGGLDVKQTLEMIASGMGSSRALQELAPKSLEGDFTPGFLAEHFRKDIALALAQSEDLDITLPGTETAFALFDMLCQVGGSRMGTQALTLLYSDEQTGTAAGIDWSLLDSEEEECGHHHEDHDCCGGHHHEDGDCCGGHHHEGHDCCSGHHHDSHEHTCDHHHEH
;
A
#
# COMPACT_ATOMS: atom_id res chain seq x y z
N MET A 1 6.03 12.30 31.02
CA MET A 1 7.40 11.97 31.47
C MET A 1 8.24 11.84 30.21
N LEU A 2 9.39 12.52 30.12
CA LEU A 2 10.30 12.33 28.96
C LEU A 2 10.92 10.95 29.06
N LEU A 3 10.88 10.20 27.95
CA LEU A 3 11.51 8.89 27.85
C LEU A 3 13.04 9.04 27.79
N GLY A 4 13.74 8.24 28.57
CA GLY A 4 15.20 8.25 28.65
C GLY A 4 15.82 6.96 28.12
N LYS A 5 17.16 6.86 28.18
CA LYS A 5 17.89 5.67 27.71
C LYS A 5 17.58 4.37 28.48
N SER A 6 16.97 4.48 29.67
CA SER A 6 16.48 3.34 30.42
C SER A 6 15.12 2.82 29.99
N SER A 7 14.49 3.49 29.02
CA SER A 7 13.20 3.02 28.47
C SER A 7 13.41 1.76 27.65
N LYS A 8 12.50 0.80 27.84
CA LYS A 8 12.45 -0.46 27.11
C LYS A 8 11.70 -0.27 25.80
N ILE A 9 12.29 -0.66 24.71
CA ILE A 9 11.72 -0.53 23.37
C ILE A 9 11.36 -1.91 22.86
N ALA A 10 10.15 -2.10 22.33
CA ALA A 10 9.79 -3.26 21.53
C ALA A 10 9.73 -2.88 20.05
N PHE A 11 10.22 -3.74 19.18
CA PHE A 11 10.13 -3.55 17.73
C PHE A 11 9.51 -4.81 17.08
N ILE A 12 8.34 -4.63 16.45
CA ILE A 12 7.55 -5.70 15.84
C ILE A 12 7.63 -5.59 14.32
N GLY A 13 8.13 -6.65 13.67
CA GLY A 13 8.31 -6.73 12.22
C GLY A 13 9.74 -6.45 11.77
N ILE A 14 10.13 -7.09 10.66
CA ILE A 14 11.52 -7.04 10.16
C ILE A 14 11.75 -5.92 9.13
N MET A 15 10.70 -5.37 8.54
CA MET A 15 10.83 -4.29 7.55
C MET A 15 11.51 -3.05 8.15
N GLY A 16 11.38 -2.88 9.45
CA GLY A 16 12.03 -1.81 10.20
C GLY A 16 13.40 -2.16 10.81
N ALA A 17 14.05 -3.25 10.40
CA ALA A 17 15.33 -3.65 10.99
C ALA A 17 16.39 -2.52 11.01
N PRO A 18 16.62 -1.73 9.96
CA PRO A 18 17.55 -0.60 10.02
C PRO A 18 17.15 0.46 11.04
N ILE A 19 15.85 0.65 11.27
CA ILE A 19 15.33 1.59 12.28
C ILE A 19 15.65 1.06 13.69
N ALA A 20 15.36 -0.21 13.94
CA ALA A 20 15.68 -0.86 15.21
C ALA A 20 17.20 -0.83 15.51
N GLU A 21 18.02 -0.93 14.47
CA GLU A 21 19.49 -0.80 14.56
C GLU A 21 19.90 0.59 15.05
N HIS A 22 19.35 1.67 14.47
CA HIS A 22 19.62 3.04 14.94
C HIS A 22 19.21 3.25 16.40
N ILE A 23 18.09 2.66 16.83
CA ILE A 23 17.62 2.75 18.21
C ILE A 23 18.61 2.02 19.16
N LEU A 24 19.11 0.83 18.77
CA LEU A 24 20.13 0.10 19.49
C LEU A 24 21.45 0.88 19.58
N ASP A 25 21.93 1.40 18.44
CA ASP A 25 23.18 2.19 18.36
C ASP A 25 23.08 3.48 19.20
N ALA A 26 21.88 4.02 19.35
CA ALA A 26 21.60 5.12 20.25
C ALA A 26 21.60 4.72 21.75
N GLY A 27 21.75 3.42 22.07
CA GLY A 27 21.92 2.90 23.44
C GLY A 27 20.60 2.64 24.19
N TYR A 28 19.50 2.36 23.48
CA TYR A 28 18.26 1.89 24.08
C TYR A 28 18.26 0.36 24.20
N ASP A 29 17.51 -0.15 25.18
CA ASP A 29 17.24 -1.57 25.36
C ASP A 29 16.10 -1.99 24.42
N VAL A 30 16.41 -2.83 23.42
CA VAL A 30 15.47 -3.19 22.34
C VAL A 30 15.16 -4.68 22.36
N THR A 31 13.89 -5.02 22.47
CA THR A 31 13.34 -6.35 22.26
C THR A 31 12.69 -6.42 20.87
N VAL A 32 13.02 -7.45 20.08
CA VAL A 32 12.51 -7.62 18.72
C VAL A 32 11.67 -8.87 18.58
N TYR A 33 10.61 -8.76 17.78
CA TYR A 33 9.81 -9.90 17.32
C TYR A 33 9.56 -9.83 15.83
N THR A 34 9.72 -10.94 15.16
CA THR A 34 9.32 -11.16 13.76
C THR A 34 8.92 -12.62 13.56
N ARG A 35 8.00 -12.90 12.62
CA ARG A 35 7.53 -14.28 12.33
C ARG A 35 8.65 -15.29 12.02
N THR A 36 9.80 -14.80 11.59
CA THR A 36 10.97 -15.65 11.24
C THR A 36 12.20 -15.15 11.99
N GLN A 37 12.59 -15.84 13.05
CA GLN A 37 13.69 -15.46 13.95
C GLN A 37 15.02 -15.22 13.20
N SER A 38 15.36 -16.05 12.21
CA SER A 38 16.60 -15.91 11.45
C SER A 38 16.75 -14.55 10.76
N LYS A 39 15.65 -13.86 10.46
CA LYS A 39 15.68 -12.50 9.91
C LYS A 39 16.10 -11.44 10.93
N ALA A 40 16.06 -11.75 12.23
CA ALA A 40 16.47 -10.84 13.30
C ALA A 40 17.94 -11.07 13.75
N GLU A 41 18.66 -12.05 13.22
CA GLU A 41 20.03 -12.42 13.67
C GLU A 41 20.99 -11.22 13.67
N GLY A 42 20.88 -10.32 12.68
CA GLY A 42 21.71 -9.10 12.62
C GLY A 42 21.47 -8.16 13.80
N LEU A 43 20.23 -8.00 14.24
CA LEU A 43 19.87 -7.19 15.41
C LEU A 43 20.27 -7.87 16.72
N LEU A 44 20.10 -9.19 16.80
CA LEU A 44 20.51 -9.98 17.98
C LEU A 44 22.04 -9.92 18.16
N ALA A 45 22.81 -10.00 17.08
CA ALA A 45 24.27 -9.85 17.11
C ALA A 45 24.73 -8.45 17.59
N LYS A 46 23.87 -7.43 17.45
CA LYS A 46 24.08 -6.06 17.93
C LYS A 46 23.57 -5.83 19.35
N GLY A 47 22.99 -6.84 20.00
CA GLY A 47 22.56 -6.78 21.39
C GLY A 47 21.06 -6.60 21.60
N ALA A 48 20.22 -6.73 20.55
CA ALA A 48 18.77 -6.82 20.74
C ALA A 48 18.39 -8.12 21.45
N HIS A 49 17.28 -8.10 22.18
CA HIS A 49 16.69 -9.27 22.79
C HIS A 49 15.63 -9.88 21.87
N TRP A 50 15.56 -11.21 21.83
CA TRP A 50 14.52 -11.91 21.09
C TRP A 50 13.31 -12.21 21.99
N ALA A 51 12.11 -12.00 21.45
CA ALA A 51 10.86 -12.52 22.00
C ALA A 51 10.22 -13.51 21.02
N ASP A 52 9.57 -14.53 21.53
CA ASP A 52 8.93 -15.60 20.74
C ASP A 52 7.46 -15.30 20.37
N GLY A 53 6.96 -14.11 20.74
CA GLY A 53 5.61 -13.64 20.42
C GLY A 53 5.44 -12.17 20.67
N VAL A 54 4.35 -11.60 20.11
CA VAL A 54 4.00 -10.18 20.27
C VAL A 54 3.85 -9.82 21.73
N ALA A 55 3.02 -10.58 22.48
CA ALA A 55 2.77 -10.33 23.90
C ALA A 55 4.06 -10.27 24.71
N ASN A 56 4.96 -11.25 24.52
CA ASN A 56 6.23 -11.32 25.25
C ASN A 56 7.16 -10.15 24.90
N ALA A 57 7.11 -9.65 23.67
CA ALA A 57 7.91 -8.50 23.27
C ALA A 57 7.45 -7.19 23.93
N VAL A 58 6.13 -7.03 24.15
CA VAL A 58 5.55 -5.72 24.48
C VAL A 58 5.15 -5.53 25.95
N THR A 59 5.06 -6.62 26.74
CA THR A 59 4.54 -6.57 28.11
C THR A 59 5.21 -5.52 29.00
N ASP A 60 6.53 -5.38 28.91
CA ASP A 60 7.32 -4.45 29.71
C ASP A 60 7.75 -3.19 28.93
N ALA A 61 7.42 -3.11 27.64
CA ALA A 61 7.89 -2.03 26.79
C ALA A 61 7.27 -0.69 27.17
N ASP A 62 8.08 0.37 27.15
CA ASP A 62 7.65 1.76 27.28
C ASP A 62 7.22 2.33 25.93
N VAL A 63 7.94 1.93 24.85
CA VAL A 63 7.61 2.28 23.48
C VAL A 63 7.63 1.04 22.61
N ILE A 64 6.63 0.91 21.77
CA ILE A 64 6.43 -0.22 20.85
C ILE A 64 6.38 0.36 19.44
N PHE A 65 7.30 -0.07 18.59
CA PHE A 65 7.27 0.23 17.17
C PHE A 65 6.74 -0.97 16.40
N THR A 66 5.93 -0.71 15.39
CA THR A 66 5.47 -1.71 14.42
C THR A 66 5.85 -1.29 13.01
N MET A 67 6.37 -2.22 12.19
CA MET A 67 6.58 -2.02 10.77
C MET A 67 6.41 -3.36 10.04
N VAL A 68 5.18 -3.59 9.59
CA VAL A 68 4.75 -4.83 8.94
C VAL A 68 4.31 -4.59 7.49
N GLY A 69 3.83 -5.63 6.79
CA GLY A 69 3.60 -5.55 5.34
C GLY A 69 2.26 -4.93 4.94
N TYR A 70 1.19 -5.34 5.62
CA TYR A 70 -0.19 -5.09 5.20
C TYR A 70 -1.05 -4.58 6.36
N PRO A 71 -2.20 -3.92 6.07
CA PRO A 71 -3.17 -3.54 7.11
C PRO A 71 -3.65 -4.72 7.94
N SER A 72 -3.85 -5.90 7.34
CA SER A 72 -4.20 -7.13 8.06
C SER A 72 -3.11 -7.56 9.06
N ASP A 73 -1.83 -7.41 8.70
CA ASP A 73 -0.75 -7.68 9.65
C ASP A 73 -0.79 -6.68 10.84
N VAL A 74 -1.16 -5.39 10.58
CA VAL A 74 -1.33 -4.38 11.65
C VAL A 74 -2.50 -4.77 12.54
N GLU A 75 -3.63 -5.14 11.95
CA GLU A 75 -4.80 -5.61 12.69
C GLU A 75 -4.44 -6.81 13.58
N ASP A 76 -3.78 -7.82 13.02
CA ASP A 76 -3.35 -9.01 13.75
C ASP A 76 -2.43 -8.69 14.92
N VAL A 77 -1.39 -7.86 14.72
CA VAL A 77 -0.43 -7.57 15.81
C VAL A 77 -1.01 -6.64 16.88
N TYR A 78 -2.01 -5.80 16.57
CA TYR A 78 -2.61 -4.88 17.53
C TYR A 78 -3.83 -5.47 18.22
N LEU A 79 -4.76 -6.12 17.48
CA LEU A 79 -6.11 -6.43 17.92
C LEU A 79 -6.32 -7.91 18.32
N SER A 80 -5.38 -8.80 18.02
CA SER A 80 -5.48 -10.21 18.45
C SER A 80 -5.56 -10.37 19.96
N SER A 81 -5.96 -11.55 20.42
CA SER A 81 -6.13 -11.85 21.85
C SER A 81 -4.84 -11.70 22.68
N ASP A 82 -3.69 -11.83 22.05
CA ASP A 82 -2.34 -11.63 22.59
C ASP A 82 -1.60 -10.47 21.90
N GLY A 83 -2.37 -9.59 21.24
CA GLY A 83 -1.88 -8.42 20.52
C GLY A 83 -1.40 -7.29 21.42
N ILE A 84 -0.83 -6.27 20.79
CA ILE A 84 -0.19 -5.13 21.44
C ILE A 84 -1.14 -4.40 22.39
N LEU A 85 -2.38 -4.13 21.94
CA LEU A 85 -3.36 -3.39 22.74
C LEU A 85 -3.66 -4.08 24.07
N ARG A 86 -3.70 -5.39 24.07
CA ARG A 86 -4.02 -6.17 25.29
C ARG A 86 -2.79 -6.43 26.15
N ALA A 87 -1.67 -6.75 25.54
CA ALA A 87 -0.47 -7.21 26.25
C ALA A 87 0.40 -6.10 26.81
N SER A 88 0.37 -4.89 26.23
CA SER A 88 1.19 -3.78 26.67
C SER A 88 0.68 -3.16 27.97
N LYS A 89 1.60 -2.57 28.72
CA LYS A 89 1.28 -1.88 29.98
C LYS A 89 0.59 -0.51 29.74
N ARG A 90 -0.10 -0.02 30.77
CA ARG A 90 -0.66 1.34 30.77
C ARG A 90 0.48 2.38 30.61
N GLY A 91 0.21 3.45 29.91
CA GLY A 91 1.18 4.47 29.59
C GLY A 91 2.19 4.10 28.49
N ALA A 92 2.09 2.93 27.88
CA ALA A 92 2.94 2.55 26.76
C ALA A 92 2.61 3.37 25.52
N TRP A 93 3.65 3.69 24.74
CA TRP A 93 3.56 4.34 23.45
C TRP A 93 3.61 3.29 22.34
N MET A 94 2.69 3.37 21.41
CA MET A 94 2.57 2.48 20.24
C MET A 94 2.71 3.32 18.99
N ILE A 95 3.76 3.09 18.23
CA ILE A 95 4.10 3.89 17.03
C ILE A 95 4.07 2.95 15.82
N ASP A 96 3.02 3.07 15.02
CA ASP A 96 2.92 2.29 13.79
C ASP A 96 3.58 3.03 12.63
N LEU A 97 4.70 2.47 12.16
CA LEU A 97 5.47 2.98 11.01
C LEU A 97 4.97 2.40 9.68
N THR A 98 4.01 1.48 9.73
CA THR A 98 3.43 0.83 8.55
C THR A 98 2.56 1.80 7.76
N THR A 99 2.62 1.76 6.42
CA THR A 99 1.57 2.37 5.59
C THR A 99 0.34 1.46 5.61
N SER A 100 -0.74 1.95 6.24
CA SER A 100 -1.94 1.19 6.55
C SER A 100 -3.22 2.03 6.35
N SER A 101 -4.37 1.47 6.76
CA SER A 101 -5.67 2.14 6.67
C SER A 101 -5.76 3.31 7.66
N PRO A 102 -6.19 4.51 7.22
CA PRO A 102 -6.49 5.62 8.13
C PRO A 102 -7.59 5.29 9.17
N GLN A 103 -8.57 4.45 8.81
CA GLN A 103 -9.61 4.03 9.73
C GLN A 103 -9.05 3.10 10.80
N LEU A 104 -8.27 2.08 10.43
CA LEU A 104 -7.62 1.18 11.38
C LEU A 104 -6.72 1.95 12.37
N ALA A 105 -6.00 2.97 11.90
CA ALA A 105 -5.20 3.81 12.77
C ALA A 105 -6.04 4.57 13.80
N ARG A 106 -7.23 5.07 13.42
CA ARG A 106 -8.19 5.69 14.36
C ARG A 106 -8.71 4.68 15.37
N ASP A 107 -9.11 3.51 14.91
CA ASP A 107 -9.67 2.46 15.78
C ASP A 107 -8.66 1.98 16.82
N ILE A 108 -7.39 1.80 16.42
CA ILE A 108 -6.28 1.47 17.33
C ILE A 108 -6.04 2.60 18.33
N HIS A 109 -6.06 3.86 17.89
CA HIS A 109 -5.89 5.02 18.76
C HIS A 109 -6.98 5.08 19.82
N ASP A 110 -8.25 4.99 19.41
CA ASP A 110 -9.40 5.08 20.30
C ASP A 110 -9.40 3.93 21.32
N ALA A 111 -9.05 2.72 20.88
CA ALA A 111 -8.92 1.57 21.78
C ALA A 111 -7.75 1.74 22.78
N ALA A 112 -6.63 2.32 22.36
CA ALA A 112 -5.48 2.59 23.22
C ALA A 112 -5.81 3.61 24.32
N GLU A 113 -6.51 4.68 23.98
CA GLU A 113 -6.91 5.73 24.92
C GLU A 113 -7.82 5.20 26.06
N ILE A 114 -8.68 4.21 25.77
CA ILE A 114 -9.54 3.56 26.78
C ILE A 114 -8.70 2.94 27.91
N ASP A 115 -7.52 2.44 27.57
CA ASP A 115 -6.61 1.76 28.51
C ASP A 115 -5.46 2.66 29.01
N ASP A 116 -5.56 3.99 28.87
CA ASP A 116 -4.50 4.96 29.16
C ASP A 116 -3.18 4.62 28.46
N LYS A 117 -3.23 4.29 27.17
CA LYS A 117 -2.09 4.03 26.31
C LYS A 117 -2.08 5.05 25.15
N HIS A 118 -0.96 5.20 24.47
CA HIS A 118 -0.81 6.21 23.42
C HIS A 118 -0.50 5.52 22.09
N ALA A 119 -1.43 5.53 21.13
CA ALA A 119 -1.19 5.01 19.79
C ALA A 119 -1.11 6.13 18.76
N ILE A 120 -0.07 6.10 17.92
CA ILE A 120 0.22 7.09 16.87
C ILE A 120 0.52 6.36 15.56
N ASP A 121 -0.22 6.69 14.51
CA ASP A 121 0.13 6.34 13.15
C ASP A 121 1.25 7.26 12.67
N CYS A 122 2.38 6.68 12.31
CA CYS A 122 3.59 7.41 11.97
C CYS A 122 4.31 6.81 10.76
N PRO A 123 3.60 6.64 9.61
CA PRO A 123 4.26 6.13 8.42
C PRO A 123 5.44 6.99 8.00
N VAL A 124 6.34 6.37 7.23
CA VAL A 124 7.63 6.98 6.88
C VAL A 124 7.79 7.19 5.38
N THR A 125 8.65 8.13 5.00
CA THR A 125 9.15 8.26 3.64
C THR A 125 10.67 8.46 3.65
N GLY A 126 11.34 8.05 2.55
CA GLY A 126 12.80 8.02 2.41
C GLY A 126 13.34 6.67 1.93
N GLY A 127 12.47 5.65 1.86
CA GLY A 127 12.81 4.31 1.36
C GLY A 127 13.87 3.60 2.22
N GLU A 128 14.41 2.50 1.69
CA GLU A 128 15.44 1.71 2.36
C GLU A 128 16.72 2.51 2.62
N ALA A 129 17.10 3.38 1.68
CA ALA A 129 18.28 4.24 1.84
C ALA A 129 18.13 5.21 3.02
N GLY A 130 16.96 5.83 3.18
CA GLY A 130 16.65 6.69 4.32
C GLY A 130 16.63 5.93 5.64
N ALA A 131 16.10 4.70 5.65
CA ALA A 131 16.11 3.84 6.83
C ALA A 131 17.54 3.47 7.25
N LYS A 132 18.36 3.05 6.30
CA LYS A 132 19.78 2.69 6.55
C LYS A 132 20.63 3.87 7.02
N SER A 133 20.38 5.07 6.50
CA SER A 133 21.13 6.27 6.86
C SER A 133 20.59 7.03 8.09
N GLY A 134 19.47 6.58 8.67
CA GLY A 134 18.82 7.30 9.78
C GLY A 134 18.24 8.66 9.39
N THR A 135 17.85 8.84 8.14
CA THR A 135 17.38 10.12 7.59
C THR A 135 15.95 10.09 7.09
N LEU A 136 15.14 9.19 7.63
CA LEU A 136 13.72 9.10 7.28
C LEU A 136 12.97 10.42 7.59
N THR A 137 11.90 10.63 6.86
CA THR A 137 10.89 11.61 7.24
C THR A 137 9.71 10.85 7.84
N LEU A 138 9.33 11.21 9.06
CA LEU A 138 8.20 10.67 9.78
C LEU A 138 6.96 11.54 9.56
N ILE A 139 5.80 10.90 9.40
CA ILE A 139 4.53 11.57 9.13
C ILE A 139 3.55 11.15 10.24
N ALA A 140 3.59 11.86 11.36
CA ALA A 140 2.85 11.46 12.55
C ALA A 140 1.42 12.02 12.56
N GLY A 141 0.42 11.15 12.72
CA GLY A 141 -0.97 11.50 13.01
C GLY A 141 -1.13 11.94 14.46
N ALA A 142 -0.40 12.98 14.86
CA ALA A 142 -0.35 13.52 16.21
C ALA A 142 -0.05 15.02 16.19
N LYS A 143 -0.26 15.70 17.32
CA LYS A 143 0.20 17.09 17.52
C LYS A 143 1.63 17.11 18.06
N GLU A 144 2.35 18.20 17.85
CA GLU A 144 3.72 18.39 18.36
C GLU A 144 3.86 18.02 19.85
N LYS A 145 2.95 18.52 20.69
CA LYS A 145 2.95 18.26 22.12
C LYS A 145 2.81 16.78 22.48
N ASP A 146 2.13 16.00 21.64
CA ASP A 146 1.86 14.59 21.87
C ASP A 146 3.08 13.71 21.49
N ILE A 147 4.01 14.25 20.69
CA ILE A 147 5.26 13.58 20.29
C ILE A 147 6.43 13.96 21.19
N GLU A 148 6.36 15.09 21.85
CA GLU A 148 7.48 15.64 22.65
C GLU A 148 8.10 14.61 23.63
N PRO A 149 7.32 13.75 24.32
CA PRO A 149 7.89 12.75 25.22
C PRO A 149 8.78 11.69 24.54
N ILE A 150 8.55 11.41 23.26
CA ILE A 150 9.24 10.37 22.47
C ILE A 150 10.13 10.98 21.37
N ARG A 151 10.16 12.30 21.20
CA ARG A 151 10.87 12.99 20.12
C ARG A 151 12.33 12.57 20.00
N ALA A 152 13.08 12.56 21.09
CA ALA A 152 14.48 12.20 21.09
C ALA A 152 14.73 10.76 20.62
N LEU A 153 13.77 9.86 20.83
CA LEU A 153 13.83 8.49 20.32
C LEU A 153 13.56 8.46 18.81
N LEU A 154 12.55 9.18 18.33
CA LEU A 154 12.21 9.26 16.90
C LEU A 154 13.34 9.90 16.08
N GLU A 155 14.05 10.87 16.64
CA GLU A 155 15.20 11.54 16.01
C GLU A 155 16.44 10.65 15.85
N THR A 156 16.47 9.46 16.46
CA THR A 156 17.58 8.51 16.28
C THR A 156 17.63 7.93 14.86
N PHE A 157 16.50 7.89 14.15
CA PHE A 157 16.38 7.31 12.81
C PHE A 157 15.69 8.21 11.79
N SER A 158 15.46 9.49 12.14
CA SER A 158 14.79 10.43 11.25
C SER A 158 15.49 11.78 11.18
N ALA A 159 15.41 12.41 10.00
CA ALA A 159 15.87 13.79 9.78
C ALA A 159 14.75 14.81 9.96
N LYS A 160 13.48 14.41 9.80
CA LYS A 160 12.32 15.29 9.91
C LYS A 160 11.12 14.54 10.48
N ILE A 161 10.33 15.25 11.27
CA ILE A 161 9.07 14.75 11.82
C ILE A 161 7.98 15.79 11.48
N TYR A 162 6.97 15.38 10.74
CA TYR A 162 5.78 16.18 10.46
C TYR A 162 4.63 15.69 11.34
N CYS A 163 4.11 16.58 12.16
CA CYS A 163 2.93 16.35 12.98
C CYS A 163 1.70 16.85 12.22
N ILE A 164 0.90 15.92 11.69
CA ILE A 164 -0.17 16.22 10.72
C ILE A 164 -1.54 16.37 11.38
N GLY A 165 -1.61 16.27 12.70
CA GLY A 165 -2.86 16.60 13.40
C GLY A 165 -3.34 15.50 14.35
N LYS A 166 -4.29 14.65 13.96
CA LYS A 166 -4.89 13.61 14.81
C LYS A 166 -4.71 12.23 14.21
N ALA A 167 -5.05 11.19 14.96
CA ALA A 167 -4.99 9.80 14.52
C ALA A 167 -5.60 9.58 13.13
N GLY A 168 -4.94 8.79 12.30
CA GLY A 168 -5.26 8.51 10.91
C GLY A 168 -4.82 9.57 9.91
N MET A 169 -4.45 10.79 10.36
CA MET A 169 -4.02 11.86 9.45
C MET A 169 -2.60 11.62 8.92
N GLY A 170 -1.75 10.94 9.68
CA GLY A 170 -0.44 10.49 9.21
C GLY A 170 -0.56 9.54 8.03
N GLN A 171 -1.50 8.59 8.12
CA GLN A 171 -1.80 7.67 7.01
C GLN A 171 -2.34 8.42 5.79
N ILE A 172 -3.32 9.32 5.93
CA ILE A 172 -3.83 10.12 4.81
C ILE A 172 -2.70 10.90 4.14
N ALA A 173 -1.85 11.57 4.91
CA ALA A 173 -0.71 12.31 4.35
C ALA A 173 0.29 11.39 3.64
N LYS A 174 0.51 10.19 4.17
CA LYS A 174 1.33 9.18 3.50
C LYS A 174 0.71 8.72 2.19
N LEU A 175 -0.61 8.50 2.13
CA LEU A 175 -1.31 8.16 0.88
C LEU A 175 -1.18 9.27 -0.16
N CYS A 176 -1.27 10.55 0.23
CA CYS A 176 -0.99 11.68 -0.67
C CYS A 176 0.45 11.61 -1.24
N ASN A 177 1.45 11.26 -0.39
CA ASN A 177 2.82 11.05 -0.88
C ASN A 177 2.89 9.90 -1.90
N GLN A 178 2.19 8.79 -1.66
CA GLN A 178 2.21 7.64 -2.57
C GLN A 178 1.52 7.95 -3.91
N ILE A 179 0.41 8.68 -3.92
CA ILE A 179 -0.25 9.19 -5.12
C ILE A 179 0.73 10.03 -5.96
N SER A 180 1.43 10.96 -5.33
CA SER A 180 2.41 11.81 -6.01
C SER A 180 3.57 10.99 -6.60
N LEU A 181 4.08 10.01 -5.84
CA LEU A 181 5.14 9.12 -6.29
C LEU A 181 4.68 8.29 -7.51
N ALA A 182 3.47 7.71 -7.44
CA ALA A 182 2.90 6.92 -8.52
C ALA A 182 2.81 7.70 -9.83
N SER A 183 2.29 8.94 -9.78
CA SER A 183 2.20 9.82 -10.94
C SER A 183 3.58 10.15 -11.53
N CYS A 184 4.59 10.39 -10.69
CA CYS A 184 5.96 10.60 -11.16
C CYS A 184 6.54 9.36 -11.86
N MET A 185 6.21 8.16 -11.37
CA MET A 185 6.72 6.91 -11.93
C MET A 185 6.10 6.60 -13.29
N ILE A 186 4.80 6.77 -13.44
CA ILE A 186 4.13 6.65 -14.73
C ILE A 186 4.74 7.64 -15.73
N GLY A 187 4.89 8.90 -15.32
CA GLY A 187 5.38 9.96 -16.20
C GLY A 187 6.77 9.67 -16.75
N TYR A 188 7.71 9.16 -15.94
CA TYR A 188 9.02 8.83 -16.49
C TYR A 188 9.00 7.52 -17.30
N ALA A 189 8.16 6.55 -16.95
CA ALA A 189 8.05 5.30 -17.70
C ALA A 189 7.50 5.54 -19.11
N ASP A 190 6.42 6.34 -19.23
CA ASP A 190 5.87 6.79 -20.52
C ASP A 190 6.92 7.56 -21.36
N ALA A 191 7.64 8.49 -20.70
CA ALA A 191 8.68 9.28 -21.37
C ALA A 191 9.83 8.41 -21.90
N MET A 192 10.27 7.42 -21.14
CA MET A 192 11.29 6.44 -21.56
C MET A 192 10.82 5.64 -22.78
N ALA A 193 9.59 5.13 -22.72
CA ALA A 193 8.99 4.35 -23.81
C ALA A 193 8.89 5.19 -25.10
N LEU A 194 8.37 6.41 -24.98
CA LEU A 194 8.27 7.34 -26.13
C LEU A 194 9.66 7.69 -26.71
N ALA A 195 10.64 7.98 -25.85
CA ALA A 195 12.00 8.30 -26.28
C ALA A 195 12.63 7.13 -27.06
N GLN A 196 12.49 5.91 -26.52
CA GLN A 196 13.02 4.70 -27.14
C GLN A 196 12.38 4.44 -28.52
N GLN A 197 11.05 4.45 -28.61
CA GLN A 197 10.33 4.21 -29.86
C GLN A 197 10.50 5.36 -30.87
N GLY A 198 10.68 6.58 -30.37
CA GLY A 198 10.97 7.76 -31.17
C GLY A 198 12.43 7.88 -31.68
N GLY A 199 13.30 6.92 -31.30
CA GLY A 199 14.70 6.89 -31.74
C GLY A 199 15.60 7.91 -31.05
N LEU A 200 15.20 8.41 -29.86
CA LEU A 200 16.02 9.30 -29.05
C LEU A 200 17.02 8.52 -28.19
N ASP A 201 18.11 9.17 -27.80
CA ASP A 201 18.93 8.68 -26.68
C ASP A 201 18.15 8.83 -25.37
N VAL A 202 17.74 7.70 -24.78
CA VAL A 202 16.90 7.67 -23.57
C VAL A 202 17.62 8.32 -22.41
N LYS A 203 18.93 8.07 -22.23
CA LYS A 203 19.72 8.66 -21.16
C LYS A 203 19.77 10.18 -21.26
N GLN A 204 20.11 10.70 -22.45
CA GLN A 204 20.14 12.14 -22.72
C GLN A 204 18.74 12.77 -22.54
N THR A 205 17.68 12.06 -22.93
CA THR A 205 16.30 12.51 -22.72
C THR A 205 15.95 12.64 -21.25
N LEU A 206 16.32 11.65 -20.42
CA LEU A 206 16.11 11.71 -18.97
C LEU A 206 16.90 12.85 -18.32
N GLU A 207 18.16 13.08 -18.72
CA GLU A 207 18.98 14.20 -18.25
C GLU A 207 18.33 15.56 -18.62
N MET A 208 17.80 15.68 -19.82
CA MET A 208 17.07 16.88 -20.28
C MET A 208 15.81 17.11 -19.42
N ILE A 209 14.98 16.06 -19.19
CA ILE A 209 13.78 16.17 -18.35
C ILE A 209 14.18 16.54 -16.91
N ALA A 210 15.23 15.91 -16.36
CA ALA A 210 15.72 16.17 -15.01
C ALA A 210 16.18 17.62 -14.79
N SER A 211 16.56 18.33 -15.86
CA SER A 211 16.97 19.74 -15.80
C SER A 211 15.82 20.73 -15.73
N GLY A 212 14.58 20.29 -15.95
CA GLY A 212 13.38 21.14 -16.08
C GLY A 212 12.26 20.78 -15.12
N MET A 213 11.09 21.36 -15.38
CA MET A 213 9.88 21.17 -14.56
C MET A 213 9.31 19.76 -14.59
N GLY A 214 9.64 18.94 -15.58
CA GLY A 214 9.27 17.54 -15.66
C GLY A 214 10.05 16.65 -14.69
N SER A 215 10.99 17.21 -13.92
CA SER A 215 11.83 16.48 -13.00
C SER A 215 11.06 15.98 -11.77
N SER A 216 11.49 14.86 -11.22
CA SER A 216 11.10 14.37 -9.90
C SER A 216 12.26 13.58 -9.29
N ARG A 217 12.24 13.40 -7.97
CA ARG A 217 13.23 12.54 -7.31
C ARG A 217 13.12 11.09 -7.80
N ALA A 218 11.91 10.61 -8.06
CA ALA A 218 11.69 9.27 -8.63
C ALA A 218 12.36 9.14 -10.00
N LEU A 219 12.20 10.11 -10.90
CA LEU A 219 12.88 10.14 -12.20
C LEU A 219 14.40 10.13 -12.03
N GLN A 220 14.94 10.94 -11.12
CA GLN A 220 16.38 11.06 -10.94
C GLN A 220 17.04 9.82 -10.33
N GLU A 221 16.35 9.12 -9.43
CA GLU A 221 16.90 7.97 -8.69
C GLU A 221 16.52 6.61 -9.29
N LEU A 222 15.34 6.48 -9.88
CA LEU A 222 14.79 5.19 -10.32
C LEU A 222 14.88 4.99 -11.84
N ALA A 223 14.66 6.01 -12.66
CA ALA A 223 14.75 5.86 -14.11
C ALA A 223 16.15 5.41 -14.61
N PRO A 224 17.28 5.90 -14.06
CA PRO A 224 18.59 5.36 -14.40
C PRO A 224 18.75 3.87 -14.10
N LYS A 225 18.20 3.40 -12.98
CA LYS A 225 18.23 1.97 -12.62
C LYS A 225 17.46 1.13 -13.63
N SER A 226 16.26 1.60 -14.04
CA SER A 226 15.50 0.94 -15.10
C SER A 226 16.30 0.84 -16.40
N LEU A 227 16.99 1.91 -16.78
CA LEU A 227 17.82 1.96 -17.98
C LEU A 227 19.02 0.99 -17.91
N GLU A 228 19.55 0.77 -16.71
CA GLU A 228 20.66 -0.17 -16.44
C GLU A 228 20.17 -1.61 -16.25
N GLY A 229 18.85 -1.86 -16.22
CA GLY A 229 18.26 -3.18 -15.95
C GLY A 229 18.35 -3.58 -14.48
N ASP A 230 18.56 -2.64 -13.56
CA ASP A 230 18.56 -2.90 -12.11
C ASP A 230 17.14 -2.74 -11.53
N PHE A 231 16.48 -3.88 -11.35
CA PHE A 231 15.16 -3.98 -10.73
C PHE A 231 15.21 -4.46 -9.27
N THR A 232 16.38 -4.40 -8.65
CA THR A 232 16.54 -4.70 -7.22
C THR A 232 15.67 -3.77 -6.38
N PRO A 233 14.83 -4.31 -5.47
CA PRO A 233 13.86 -3.50 -4.75
C PRO A 233 14.51 -2.64 -3.66
N GLY A 234 14.38 -1.32 -3.78
CA GLY A 234 14.42 -0.41 -2.63
C GLY A 234 13.04 -0.21 -2.02
N PHE A 235 12.00 -0.54 -2.81
CA PHE A 235 10.61 -0.65 -2.41
C PHE A 235 9.92 -1.66 -3.35
N LEU A 236 9.27 -2.69 -2.78
CA LEU A 236 8.63 -3.75 -3.54
C LEU A 236 7.41 -3.25 -4.31
N ALA A 237 7.25 -3.69 -5.57
CA ALA A 237 6.11 -3.34 -6.40
C ALA A 237 4.77 -3.76 -5.75
N GLU A 238 4.68 -4.94 -5.14
CA GLU A 238 3.48 -5.41 -4.43
C GLU A 238 3.08 -4.51 -3.25
N HIS A 239 4.07 -4.01 -2.48
CA HIS A 239 3.77 -3.09 -1.37
C HIS A 239 3.35 -1.71 -1.87
N PHE A 240 3.91 -1.26 -3.00
CA PHE A 240 3.50 -0.01 -3.60
C PHE A 240 2.10 -0.11 -4.22
N ARG A 241 1.78 -1.21 -4.90
CA ARG A 241 0.42 -1.52 -5.35
C ARG A 241 -0.58 -1.48 -4.20
N LYS A 242 -0.25 -2.12 -3.06
CA LYS A 242 -1.05 -2.05 -1.84
C LYS A 242 -1.27 -0.60 -1.38
N ASP A 243 -0.22 0.23 -1.37
CA ASP A 243 -0.33 1.63 -0.94
C ASP A 243 -1.26 2.44 -1.87
N ILE A 244 -1.21 2.19 -3.18
CA ILE A 244 -2.10 2.81 -4.16
C ILE A 244 -3.55 2.33 -3.93
N ALA A 245 -3.76 1.04 -3.67
CA ALA A 245 -5.09 0.49 -3.35
C ALA A 245 -5.70 1.15 -2.10
N LEU A 246 -4.89 1.37 -1.06
CA LEU A 246 -5.32 2.09 0.14
C LEU A 246 -5.72 3.55 -0.16
N ALA A 247 -5.01 4.20 -1.08
CA ALA A 247 -5.35 5.55 -1.51
C ALA A 247 -6.69 5.59 -2.26
N LEU A 248 -6.96 4.61 -3.12
CA LEU A 248 -8.23 4.47 -3.82
C LEU A 248 -9.38 4.16 -2.85
N ALA A 249 -9.20 3.22 -1.93
CA ALA A 249 -10.21 2.95 -0.89
C ALA A 249 -10.51 4.20 -0.05
N GLN A 250 -9.50 4.98 0.33
CA GLN A 250 -9.70 6.23 1.05
C GLN A 250 -10.41 7.30 0.19
N SER A 251 -10.20 7.30 -1.13
CA SER A 251 -10.91 8.22 -2.04
C SER A 251 -12.40 7.90 -2.15
N GLU A 252 -12.78 6.62 -2.12
CA GLU A 252 -14.16 6.17 -2.05
C GLU A 252 -14.83 6.64 -0.75
N ASP A 253 -14.17 6.47 0.40
CA ASP A 253 -14.67 6.96 1.70
C ASP A 253 -14.89 8.47 1.73
N LEU A 254 -14.14 9.23 0.93
CA LEU A 254 -14.22 10.69 0.84
C LEU A 254 -15.10 11.19 -0.32
N ASP A 255 -15.70 10.29 -1.11
CA ASP A 255 -16.51 10.59 -2.30
C ASP A 255 -15.76 11.47 -3.32
N ILE A 256 -14.48 11.11 -3.59
CA ILE A 256 -13.65 11.78 -4.60
C ILE A 256 -13.08 10.76 -5.59
N THR A 257 -12.88 11.19 -6.84
CA THR A 257 -12.28 10.36 -7.90
C THR A 257 -10.82 10.75 -8.11
N LEU A 258 -9.95 9.75 -8.28
CA LEU A 258 -8.51 9.93 -8.48
C LEU A 258 -8.03 9.22 -9.77
N PRO A 259 -8.37 9.73 -10.99
CA PRO A 259 -8.14 8.99 -12.24
C PRO A 259 -6.65 8.65 -12.50
N GLY A 260 -5.73 9.55 -12.12
CA GLY A 260 -4.29 9.26 -12.22
C GLY A 260 -3.84 8.12 -11.30
N THR A 261 -4.46 7.99 -10.13
CA THR A 261 -4.19 6.92 -9.17
C THR A 261 -4.78 5.60 -9.64
N GLU A 262 -5.96 5.61 -10.25
CA GLU A 262 -6.61 4.44 -10.87
C GLU A 262 -5.72 3.88 -12.01
N THR A 263 -5.20 4.75 -12.88
CA THR A 263 -4.26 4.38 -13.93
C THR A 263 -2.97 3.77 -13.34
N ALA A 264 -2.43 4.37 -12.29
CA ALA A 264 -1.27 3.85 -11.59
C ALA A 264 -1.53 2.46 -10.99
N PHE A 265 -2.70 2.30 -10.36
CA PHE A 265 -3.09 1.01 -9.79
C PHE A 265 -3.12 -0.07 -10.86
N ALA A 266 -3.80 0.18 -12.00
CA ALA A 266 -3.90 -0.78 -13.09
C ALA A 266 -2.52 -1.22 -13.60
N LEU A 267 -1.57 -0.29 -13.77
CA LEU A 267 -0.23 -0.60 -14.24
C LEU A 267 0.59 -1.39 -13.20
N PHE A 268 0.54 -1.03 -11.92
CA PHE A 268 1.24 -1.79 -10.88
C PHE A 268 0.59 -3.14 -10.60
N ASP A 269 -0.73 -3.26 -10.77
CA ASP A 269 -1.45 -4.51 -10.69
C ASP A 269 -1.01 -5.45 -11.82
N MET A 270 -1.00 -4.97 -13.06
CA MET A 270 -0.47 -5.71 -14.21
C MET A 270 0.98 -6.17 -13.98
N LEU A 271 1.86 -5.27 -13.49
CA LEU A 271 3.24 -5.64 -13.16
C LEU A 271 3.30 -6.79 -12.15
N CYS A 272 2.42 -6.77 -11.14
CA CYS A 272 2.37 -7.83 -10.14
C CYS A 272 1.83 -9.15 -10.74
N GLN A 273 0.82 -9.09 -11.61
CA GLN A 273 0.25 -10.24 -12.29
C GLN A 273 1.27 -10.95 -13.18
N VAL A 274 2.10 -10.20 -13.89
CA VAL A 274 3.14 -10.79 -14.77
C VAL A 274 4.44 -11.16 -14.03
N GLY A 275 4.40 -11.33 -12.69
CA GLY A 275 5.53 -11.83 -11.92
C GLY A 275 6.43 -10.75 -11.29
N GLY A 276 6.16 -9.47 -11.52
CA GLY A 276 6.97 -8.36 -11.00
C GLY A 276 6.78 -8.01 -9.51
N SER A 277 5.93 -8.73 -8.77
CA SER A 277 5.56 -8.44 -7.37
C SER A 277 6.76 -8.20 -6.44
N ARG A 278 7.81 -9.00 -6.60
CA ARG A 278 9.01 -8.95 -5.75
C ARG A 278 10.11 -8.04 -6.30
N MET A 279 9.90 -7.42 -7.45
CA MET A 279 10.82 -6.45 -8.03
C MET A 279 10.68 -5.08 -7.38
N GLY A 280 11.66 -4.20 -7.62
CA GLY A 280 11.56 -2.78 -7.27
C GLY A 280 10.49 -2.07 -8.10
N THR A 281 9.92 -0.99 -7.55
CA THR A 281 8.87 -0.22 -8.22
C THR A 281 9.29 0.32 -9.61
N GLN A 282 10.58 0.50 -9.85
CA GLN A 282 11.11 0.91 -11.16
C GLN A 282 10.93 -0.16 -12.25
N ALA A 283 10.61 -1.41 -11.89
CA ALA A 283 10.26 -2.46 -12.84
C ALA A 283 8.98 -2.15 -13.64
N LEU A 284 8.21 -1.12 -13.25
CA LEU A 284 7.10 -0.60 -14.05
C LEU A 284 7.48 -0.37 -15.52
N THR A 285 8.70 0.05 -15.79
CA THR A 285 9.21 0.27 -17.15
C THR A 285 9.26 -1.00 -18.01
N LEU A 286 9.27 -2.19 -17.39
CA LEU A 286 9.24 -3.47 -18.11
C LEU A 286 7.92 -3.70 -18.85
N LEU A 287 6.82 -3.09 -18.41
CA LEU A 287 5.53 -3.17 -19.11
C LEU A 287 5.56 -2.54 -20.52
N TYR A 288 6.56 -1.71 -20.80
CA TYR A 288 6.76 -1.04 -22.09
C TYR A 288 7.86 -1.70 -22.93
N SER A 289 8.52 -2.74 -22.41
CA SER A 289 9.59 -3.46 -23.11
C SER A 289 9.02 -4.45 -24.13
N ASP A 290 9.84 -4.88 -25.07
CA ASP A 290 9.52 -6.06 -25.88
C ASP A 290 9.51 -7.33 -25.01
N GLU A 291 8.83 -8.36 -25.50
CA GLU A 291 8.64 -9.61 -24.78
C GLU A 291 9.99 -10.27 -24.40
N GLN A 292 10.98 -10.22 -25.25
CA GLN A 292 12.29 -10.81 -24.99
C GLN A 292 13.00 -10.10 -23.83
N THR A 293 12.99 -8.78 -23.81
CA THR A 293 13.57 -7.96 -22.74
C THR A 293 12.85 -8.17 -21.43
N GLY A 294 11.51 -8.15 -21.43
CA GLY A 294 10.70 -8.39 -20.25
C GLY A 294 10.93 -9.78 -19.65
N THR A 295 10.92 -10.83 -20.48
CA THR A 295 11.16 -12.21 -20.06
C THR A 295 12.58 -12.39 -19.49
N ALA A 296 13.58 -11.78 -20.12
CA ALA A 296 14.96 -11.82 -19.59
C ALA A 296 15.09 -11.16 -18.22
N ALA A 297 14.26 -10.17 -17.92
CA ALA A 297 14.18 -9.52 -16.62
C ALA A 297 13.31 -10.27 -15.59
N GLY A 298 12.58 -11.32 -16.01
CA GLY A 298 11.76 -12.16 -15.13
C GLY A 298 10.25 -11.86 -15.20
N ILE A 299 9.80 -11.11 -16.21
CA ILE A 299 8.37 -10.95 -16.51
C ILE A 299 7.87 -12.17 -17.28
N ASP A 300 6.71 -12.68 -16.90
CA ASP A 300 6.02 -13.79 -17.54
C ASP A 300 4.65 -13.33 -18.05
N TRP A 301 4.59 -12.98 -19.34
CA TRP A 301 3.38 -12.48 -19.98
C TRP A 301 2.28 -13.55 -20.11
N SER A 302 2.64 -14.83 -20.07
CA SER A 302 1.65 -15.93 -20.17
C SER A 302 0.71 -15.99 -18.95
N LEU A 303 1.07 -15.34 -17.86
CA LEU A 303 0.23 -15.25 -16.67
C LEU A 303 -1.03 -14.39 -16.87
N LEU A 304 -1.02 -13.46 -17.86
CA LEU A 304 -2.22 -12.68 -18.22
C LEU A 304 -3.25 -13.53 -18.97
N ASP A 305 -2.78 -14.48 -19.80
CA ASP A 305 -3.67 -15.32 -20.63
C ASP A 305 -4.42 -16.35 -19.78
N SER A 306 -3.89 -16.74 -18.62
CA SER A 306 -4.50 -17.76 -17.76
C SER A 306 -5.78 -17.31 -17.03
N GLU A 307 -6.00 -16.02 -16.86
CA GLU A 307 -7.22 -15.50 -16.23
C GLU A 307 -8.42 -15.44 -17.21
N GLU A 308 -8.17 -15.38 -18.52
CA GLU A 308 -9.24 -15.40 -19.53
C GLU A 308 -9.83 -16.81 -19.72
N GLU A 309 -9.06 -17.88 -19.46
CA GLU A 309 -9.55 -19.26 -19.61
C GLU A 309 -10.48 -19.70 -18.46
N GLU A 310 -10.37 -19.16 -17.25
CA GLU A 310 -11.29 -19.48 -16.16
C GLU A 310 -12.66 -18.81 -16.29
N CYS A 311 -12.80 -17.77 -17.11
CA CYS A 311 -14.08 -17.13 -17.43
C CYS A 311 -14.79 -17.74 -18.66
N GLY A 312 -14.24 -18.80 -19.26
CA GLY A 312 -14.82 -19.54 -20.37
C GLY A 312 -16.12 -20.24 -19.97
N HIS A 313 -17.21 -19.59 -20.28
CA HIS A 313 -18.54 -20.12 -20.10
C HIS A 313 -18.66 -21.50 -20.78
N HIS A 314 -18.98 -22.51 -20.02
CA HIS A 314 -19.66 -23.68 -20.53
C HIS A 314 -21.02 -23.26 -21.14
N HIS A 315 -21.03 -22.87 -22.38
CA HIS A 315 -22.22 -22.99 -23.19
C HIS A 315 -22.38 -24.47 -23.58
N GLU A 316 -23.06 -25.21 -22.73
CA GLU A 316 -23.67 -26.43 -23.17
C GLU A 316 -24.77 -26.04 -24.15
N ASP A 317 -24.55 -26.36 -25.42
CA ASP A 317 -25.55 -26.29 -26.48
C ASP A 317 -26.74 -27.16 -26.08
N HIS A 318 -27.77 -26.57 -25.54
CA HIS A 318 -29.08 -27.19 -25.52
C HIS A 318 -29.78 -26.90 -26.84
N ASP A 319 -29.58 -27.83 -27.78
CA ASP A 319 -30.44 -28.07 -28.92
C ASP A 319 -31.90 -28.27 -28.44
N CYS A 320 -32.69 -27.23 -28.48
CA CYS A 320 -34.14 -27.33 -28.35
C CYS A 320 -34.72 -27.70 -29.71
N CYS A 321 -34.75 -28.99 -29.95
CA CYS A 321 -35.48 -29.58 -31.05
C CYS A 321 -36.95 -29.29 -31.01
N GLY A 322 -37.46 -28.91 -32.16
CA GLY A 322 -38.67 -29.14 -32.85
C GLY A 322 -39.89 -29.72 -32.12
N GLY A 323 -41.01 -29.08 -32.40
CA GLY A 323 -42.32 -29.39 -31.89
C GLY A 323 -42.83 -30.76 -32.23
N HIS A 324 -43.69 -31.24 -31.35
CA HIS A 324 -44.81 -32.11 -31.67
C HIS A 324 -45.96 -31.78 -30.72
N HIS A 325 -47.14 -31.55 -31.35
CA HIS A 325 -48.47 -31.54 -30.72
C HIS A 325 -48.72 -32.90 -30.05
N HIS A 326 -49.29 -32.89 -28.87
CA HIS A 326 -50.37 -33.78 -28.47
C HIS A 326 -51.11 -33.29 -27.24
N GLU A 327 -52.38 -33.51 -27.28
CA GLU A 327 -53.46 -33.13 -26.37
C GLU A 327 -53.39 -33.86 -25.02
N ASP A 328 -54.07 -33.25 -24.06
CA ASP A 328 -54.72 -33.82 -22.89
C ASP A 328 -53.92 -34.29 -21.68
N GLY A 329 -54.27 -33.69 -20.55
CA GLY A 329 -54.40 -34.44 -19.31
C GLY A 329 -53.59 -33.98 -18.11
N ASP A 330 -54.26 -33.20 -17.32
CA ASP A 330 -54.31 -33.23 -15.84
C ASP A 330 -53.06 -33.32 -14.94
N CYS A 331 -53.10 -32.42 -14.03
CA CYS A 331 -52.93 -32.57 -12.58
C CYS A 331 -51.59 -32.24 -11.89
N CYS A 332 -51.75 -31.25 -11.06
CA CYS A 332 -51.37 -31.22 -9.65
C CYS A 332 -49.97 -30.90 -9.20
N GLY A 333 -49.93 -29.88 -8.38
CA GLY A 333 -49.13 -29.92 -7.22
C GLY A 333 -48.20 -28.71 -7.05
N GLY A 334 -48.68 -27.70 -6.34
CA GLY A 334 -47.93 -26.53 -6.00
C GLY A 334 -46.81 -26.77 -5.01
N HIS A 335 -45.87 -25.90 -5.07
CA HIS A 335 -45.25 -25.31 -3.86
C HIS A 335 -44.69 -23.93 -4.19
N HIS A 336 -45.10 -22.98 -3.39
CA HIS A 336 -44.61 -21.61 -3.34
C HIS A 336 -43.15 -21.56 -2.96
N HIS A 337 -42.37 -20.75 -3.66
CA HIS A 337 -41.33 -19.91 -3.07
C HIS A 337 -41.20 -18.62 -3.86
N GLU A 338 -41.20 -17.54 -3.09
CA GLU A 338 -41.12 -16.14 -3.49
C GLU A 338 -39.78 -15.80 -4.15
N GLY A 339 -39.80 -15.12 -5.23
CA GLY A 339 -39.45 -13.77 -5.55
C GLY A 339 -37.97 -13.46 -5.64
N HIS A 340 -37.50 -13.20 -6.85
CA HIS A 340 -36.60 -12.10 -7.14
C HIS A 340 -36.75 -11.73 -8.62
N ASP A 341 -37.16 -10.47 -8.80
CA ASP A 341 -37.30 -9.80 -10.08
C ASP A 341 -35.94 -9.64 -10.77
N CYS A 342 -35.90 -10.05 -12.03
CA CYS A 342 -34.91 -9.58 -12.98
C CYS A 342 -35.61 -9.25 -14.31
N CYS A 343 -35.21 -8.12 -14.88
CA CYS A 343 -35.41 -7.69 -16.25
C CYS A 343 -36.71 -6.94 -16.57
N SER A 344 -36.63 -5.63 -16.63
CA SER A 344 -37.49 -4.80 -17.46
C SER A 344 -36.65 -4.08 -18.52
N GLY A 345 -36.94 -4.43 -19.77
CA GLY A 345 -36.32 -3.86 -20.95
C GLY A 345 -36.80 -2.42 -21.23
N HIS A 346 -35.93 -1.68 -21.85
CA HIS A 346 -36.18 -0.36 -22.36
C HIS A 346 -36.91 -0.40 -23.71
N HIS A 347 -38.07 0.23 -23.79
CA HIS A 347 -38.67 0.68 -25.04
C HIS A 347 -38.22 2.10 -25.36
N HIS A 348 -37.76 2.27 -26.61
CA HIS A 348 -37.58 3.54 -27.27
C HIS A 348 -38.97 4.11 -27.62
N ASP A 349 -39.17 5.38 -27.31
CA ASP A 349 -40.07 6.23 -28.06
C ASP A 349 -39.48 7.63 -28.29
N SER A 350 -39.44 7.94 -29.57
CA SER A 350 -39.01 9.17 -30.18
C SER A 350 -40.11 10.23 -30.06
N HIS A 351 -39.81 11.43 -29.58
CA HIS A 351 -40.55 12.63 -29.93
C HIS A 351 -39.59 13.81 -30.12
N GLU A 352 -39.60 14.27 -31.38
CA GLU A 352 -39.16 15.61 -31.82
C GLU A 352 -39.98 16.70 -31.14
N HIS A 353 -39.34 17.76 -30.68
CA HIS A 353 -39.91 19.09 -30.72
C HIS A 353 -38.83 20.16 -30.90
N THR A 354 -39.12 20.96 -31.88
CA THR A 354 -38.51 22.14 -32.48
C THR A 354 -38.27 23.30 -31.53
N CYS A 355 -37.24 24.05 -31.89
CA CYS A 355 -36.86 25.45 -31.66
C CYS A 355 -37.87 26.40 -31.02
N ASP A 356 -37.38 27.30 -30.16
CA ASP A 356 -37.41 28.73 -30.49
C ASP A 356 -36.44 29.55 -29.63
N HIS A 357 -35.84 30.52 -30.31
CA HIS A 357 -35.00 31.58 -29.79
C HIS A 357 -35.76 32.54 -28.86
N HIS A 358 -35.06 33.12 -27.88
CA HIS A 358 -35.09 34.58 -27.67
C HIS A 358 -33.88 35.07 -26.85
N HIS A 359 -33.34 36.14 -27.34
CA HIS A 359 -32.29 37.04 -26.82
C HIS A 359 -32.74 37.82 -25.58
N GLU A 360 -31.70 38.45 -24.98
CA GLU A 360 -31.61 39.68 -24.18
C GLU A 360 -31.58 39.48 -22.64
N HIS A 361 -30.52 39.79 -21.96
CA HIS A 361 -29.70 40.97 -21.68
C HIS A 361 -28.43 40.55 -20.91
#